data_1d3ce05680dad46ad964c55ae1aaa365
#
_entry.id   1d3ce05680dad46ad964c55ae1aaa365
#
_cell.length_a   1.000
_cell.length_b   1.000
_cell.length_c   1.000
_cell.angle_alpha   90.00
_cell.angle_beta   90.00
_cell.angle_gamma   90.00
#
_symmetry.space_group_name_H-M   'P 1'
#
loop_
_entity.id
_entity.type
_entity.pdbx_description
1 polymer ?
#
loop_
_entity_poly.entity_id
_entity_poly.type
_entity_poly.pdbx_seq_one_letter_code
_entity_poly.pdbx_strand_id
1 'polypeptide(L)'
;EGESVWGAGVLAILMVGIPLWKLLQRTTRTRQTVDVISGGIRVESAAGVSEEISAWEVGGLRVIRSGLLIYGQDGKRLGAVAWRTGDRPNAGYDALRALARPRLPTEPVRLRIHAGKRWRTAVTAVLMLSAWLAVGIFMYLTDQLRNVLDAWLCFLTVLVLWNGWRWMRDFRRGILITPNGVTVTPAVGRKRQLSWEECRLVPNSAGVPELPHGISLEQLDNILPLLEGICARNSRGEAGKI
;
A
#
# COMPACT_ATOMS: atom_id res chain seq x y z
N GLU A 1 22.04 1.23 40.66
CA GLU A 1 21.39 2.50 40.15
C GLU A 1 21.76 2.83 38.69
N GLY A 2 22.78 2.21 38.09
CA GLY A 2 23.19 2.50 36.70
C GLY A 2 22.36 1.85 35.59
N GLU A 3 21.63 0.77 35.86
CA GLU A 3 20.92 0.03 34.82
C GLU A 3 19.63 0.70 34.30
N SER A 4 18.99 1.53 35.12
CA SER A 4 17.75 2.22 34.72
C SER A 4 17.98 3.37 33.73
N VAL A 5 19.14 3.97 33.68
CA VAL A 5 19.51 5.11 32.84
C VAL A 5 19.63 4.67 31.34
N TRP A 6 20.21 3.51 31.12
CA TRP A 6 20.37 2.96 29.76
C TRP A 6 19.02 2.60 29.11
N GLY A 7 18.11 2.00 29.88
CA GLY A 7 16.75 1.69 29.40
C GLY A 7 15.96 2.92 28.99
N ALA A 8 16.02 3.98 29.80
CA ALA A 8 15.37 5.25 29.51
C ALA A 8 15.94 5.96 28.29
N GLY A 9 17.27 5.90 28.09
CA GLY A 9 17.94 6.47 26.91
C GLY A 9 17.54 5.79 25.61
N VAL A 10 17.51 4.46 25.58
CA VAL A 10 17.07 3.68 24.41
C VAL A 10 15.60 3.96 24.09
N LEU A 11 14.74 4.04 25.09
CA LEU A 11 13.32 4.34 24.91
C LEU A 11 13.10 5.75 24.35
N ALA A 12 13.85 6.74 24.83
CA ALA A 12 13.81 8.11 24.34
C ALA A 12 14.26 8.20 22.86
N ILE A 13 15.33 7.49 22.48
CA ILE A 13 15.80 7.44 21.09
C ILE A 13 14.75 6.80 20.18
N LEU A 14 14.09 5.74 20.61
CA LEU A 14 13.03 5.09 19.83
C LEU A 14 11.78 5.96 19.72
N MET A 15 11.40 6.62 20.81
CA MET A 15 10.18 7.46 20.86
C MET A 15 10.31 8.76 20.04
N VAL A 16 11.51 9.34 19.97
CA VAL A 16 11.75 10.59 19.24
C VAL A 16 12.35 10.35 17.86
N GLY A 17 13.29 9.43 17.73
CA GLY A 17 14.01 9.17 16.49
C GLY A 17 13.13 8.62 15.36
N ILE A 18 12.20 7.71 15.69
CA ILE A 18 11.30 7.12 14.69
C ILE A 18 10.30 8.15 14.12
N PRO A 19 9.61 8.97 14.95
CA PRO A 19 8.75 10.05 14.45
C PRO A 19 9.52 11.11 13.64
N LEU A 20 10.70 11.51 14.12
CA LEU A 20 11.55 12.50 13.44
C LEU A 20 12.01 11.99 12.06
N TRP A 21 12.45 10.73 11.97
CA TRP A 21 12.78 10.08 10.70
C TRP A 21 11.59 10.02 9.73
N LYS A 22 10.41 9.71 10.24
CA LYS A 22 9.18 9.71 9.42
C LYS A 22 8.81 11.12 8.95
N LEU A 23 9.05 12.13 9.78
CA LEU A 23 8.80 13.54 9.43
C LEU A 23 9.77 13.99 8.33
N LEU A 24 11.06 13.69 8.47
CA LEU A 24 12.09 13.97 7.47
C LEU A 24 11.78 13.28 6.12
N GLN A 25 11.34 12.02 6.14
CA GLN A 25 10.94 11.34 4.92
C GLN A 25 9.70 11.97 4.27
N ARG A 26 8.79 12.56 5.05
CA ARG A 26 7.62 13.28 4.51
C ARG A 26 8.02 14.58 3.81
N THR A 27 8.90 15.36 4.41
CA THR A 27 9.30 16.68 3.87
C THR A 27 10.08 16.56 2.57
N THR A 28 10.90 15.52 2.39
CA THR A 28 11.62 15.29 1.13
C THR A 28 10.73 14.84 -0.02
N ARG A 29 9.59 14.19 0.27
CA ARG A 29 8.65 13.70 -0.77
C ARG A 29 7.69 14.77 -1.29
N THR A 30 7.43 15.83 -0.54
CA THR A 30 6.49 16.90 -0.93
C THR A 30 7.06 17.92 -1.92
N ARG A 31 8.36 17.85 -2.24
CA ARG A 31 9.05 18.77 -3.16
C ARG A 31 9.30 18.19 -4.56
N GLN A 32 8.57 17.16 -4.95
CA GLN A 32 8.63 16.66 -6.33
C GLN A 32 7.63 17.43 -7.19
N THR A 33 8.05 17.87 -8.37
CA THR A 33 7.14 18.31 -9.43
C THR A 33 6.91 17.17 -10.41
N VAL A 34 5.71 17.04 -10.91
CA VAL A 34 5.34 16.01 -11.88
C VAL A 34 4.64 16.66 -13.04
N ASP A 35 5.23 16.56 -14.20
CA ASP A 35 4.67 17.05 -15.45
C ASP A 35 4.26 15.90 -16.35
N VAL A 36 3.04 15.97 -16.86
CA VAL A 36 2.55 15.03 -17.86
C VAL A 36 3.11 15.48 -19.22
N ILE A 37 3.80 14.57 -19.88
CA ILE A 37 4.35 14.76 -21.22
C ILE A 37 3.67 13.82 -22.23
N SER A 38 3.84 14.02 -23.50
CA SER A 38 3.31 13.14 -24.53
C SER A 38 3.92 11.75 -24.40
N GLY A 39 3.07 10.79 -23.94
CA GLY A 39 3.47 9.38 -23.80
C GLY A 39 4.14 9.00 -22.47
N GLY A 40 4.08 9.86 -21.45
CA GLY A 40 4.66 9.55 -20.15
C GLY A 40 4.57 10.67 -19.13
N ILE A 41 5.50 10.66 -18.18
CA ILE A 41 5.64 11.69 -17.15
C ILE A 41 7.10 12.10 -17.00
N ARG A 42 7.30 13.36 -16.62
CA ARG A 42 8.58 13.89 -16.13
C ARG A 42 8.45 14.12 -14.63
N VAL A 43 9.34 13.52 -13.86
CA VAL A 43 9.42 13.69 -12.41
C VAL A 43 10.68 14.49 -12.09
N GLU A 44 10.53 15.66 -11.53
CA GLU A 44 11.64 16.47 -11.07
C GLU A 44 11.73 16.38 -9.54
N SER A 45 12.91 16.01 -9.05
CA SER A 45 13.17 15.95 -7.61
C SER A 45 13.53 17.32 -7.06
N ALA A 46 13.41 17.49 -5.75
CA ALA A 46 13.83 18.72 -5.07
C ALA A 46 15.34 19.08 -5.28
N ALA A 47 16.13 18.11 -5.73
CA ALA A 47 17.55 18.30 -6.06
C ALA A 47 17.77 18.78 -7.52
N GLY A 48 16.69 19.07 -8.28
CA GLY A 48 16.77 19.49 -9.67
C GLY A 48 17.08 18.35 -10.66
N VAL A 49 17.08 17.10 -10.18
CA VAL A 49 17.24 15.93 -11.06
C VAL A 49 15.89 15.64 -11.71
N SER A 50 15.84 15.75 -13.03
CA SER A 50 14.66 15.45 -13.84
C SER A 50 14.80 14.06 -14.46
N GLU A 51 13.80 13.22 -14.26
CA GLU A 51 13.72 11.86 -14.81
C GLU A 51 12.45 11.75 -15.65
N GLU A 52 12.60 11.35 -16.91
CA GLU A 52 11.47 11.08 -17.80
C GLU A 52 11.15 9.59 -17.80
N ILE A 53 9.88 9.27 -17.54
CA ILE A 53 9.41 7.90 -17.51
C ILE A 53 8.37 7.75 -18.62
N SER A 54 8.74 6.99 -19.66
CA SER A 54 7.85 6.67 -20.75
C SER A 54 6.84 5.60 -20.36
N ALA A 55 5.58 5.75 -20.77
CA ALA A 55 4.56 4.73 -20.57
C ALA A 55 4.93 3.36 -21.18
N TRP A 56 5.85 3.33 -22.18
CA TRP A 56 6.34 2.08 -22.78
C TRP A 56 7.32 1.31 -21.91
N GLU A 57 8.02 1.98 -21.02
CA GLU A 57 8.97 1.38 -20.08
C GLU A 57 8.27 0.81 -18.85
N VAL A 58 7.04 1.27 -18.58
CA VAL A 58 6.29 0.86 -17.39
C VAL A 58 5.76 -0.56 -17.55
N GLY A 59 6.22 -1.45 -16.69
CA GLY A 59 5.74 -2.82 -16.56
C GLY A 59 4.83 -3.02 -15.34
N GLY A 60 4.84 -2.09 -14.39
CA GLY A 60 4.01 -2.20 -13.20
C GLY A 60 3.81 -0.88 -12.46
N LEU A 61 2.62 -0.74 -11.87
CA LEU A 61 2.25 0.38 -11.02
C LEU A 61 1.74 -0.13 -9.68
N ARG A 62 2.20 0.46 -8.60
CA ARG A 62 1.79 0.08 -7.25
C ARG A 62 1.35 1.30 -6.45
N VAL A 63 0.13 1.23 -5.95
CA VAL A 63 -0.44 2.23 -5.06
C VAL A 63 0.09 2.02 -3.64
N ILE A 64 0.60 3.07 -3.05
CA ILE A 64 0.94 3.15 -1.63
C ILE A 64 0.25 4.37 -1.01
N ARG A 65 0.12 4.40 0.30
CA ARG A 65 -0.56 5.49 1.01
C ARG A 65 0.00 6.88 0.69
N SER A 66 1.30 6.98 0.44
CA SER A 66 1.98 8.26 0.17
C SER A 66 2.09 8.61 -1.31
N GLY A 67 1.73 7.71 -2.24
CA GLY A 67 1.89 7.96 -3.67
C GLY A 67 1.82 6.70 -4.52
N LEU A 68 2.35 6.83 -5.71
CA LEU A 68 2.46 5.81 -6.73
C LEU A 68 3.93 5.38 -6.87
N LEU A 69 4.19 4.09 -6.88
CA LEU A 69 5.48 3.52 -7.26
C LEU A 69 5.40 3.00 -8.69
N ILE A 70 6.41 3.32 -9.48
CA ILE A 70 6.49 2.98 -10.89
C ILE A 70 7.63 1.99 -11.08
N TYR A 71 7.34 0.88 -11.74
CA TYR A 71 8.29 -0.20 -12.02
C TYR A 71 8.42 -0.40 -13.52
N GLY A 72 9.63 -0.67 -13.97
CA GLY A 72 9.92 -1.05 -15.33
C GLY A 72 9.45 -2.47 -15.68
N GLN A 73 9.57 -2.83 -16.95
CA GLN A 73 9.26 -4.18 -17.41
C GLN A 73 10.21 -5.24 -16.80
N ASP A 74 11.41 -4.85 -16.42
CA ASP A 74 12.39 -5.65 -15.71
C ASP A 74 12.11 -5.80 -14.20
N GLY A 75 11.04 -5.18 -13.70
CA GLY A 75 10.67 -5.15 -12.29
C GLY A 75 11.48 -4.18 -11.43
N LYS A 76 12.44 -3.43 -12.01
CA LYS A 76 13.16 -2.39 -11.29
C LYS A 76 12.28 -1.18 -11.07
N ARG A 77 12.49 -0.50 -9.96
CA ARG A 77 11.79 0.74 -9.67
C ARG A 77 12.36 1.85 -10.54
N LEU A 78 11.49 2.44 -11.39
CA LEU A 78 11.81 3.59 -12.21
C LEU A 78 11.63 4.90 -11.43
N GLY A 79 10.57 5.01 -10.60
CA GLY A 79 10.31 6.24 -9.90
C GLY A 79 9.21 6.12 -8.86
N ALA A 80 8.88 7.26 -8.24
CA ALA A 80 7.73 7.39 -7.34
C ALA A 80 7.11 8.78 -7.49
N VAL A 81 5.80 8.85 -7.47
CA VAL A 81 5.02 10.08 -7.55
C VAL A 81 4.14 10.19 -6.32
N ALA A 82 4.18 11.32 -5.61
CA ALA A 82 3.26 11.57 -4.50
C ALA A 82 1.85 11.84 -5.01
N TRP A 83 0.80 11.49 -4.23
CA TRP A 83 -0.58 11.80 -4.60
C TRP A 83 -0.83 13.30 -4.73
N ARG A 84 -0.18 14.08 -3.89
CA ARG A 84 -0.24 15.54 -3.88
C ARG A 84 1.17 16.09 -3.88
N THR A 85 1.43 17.02 -4.75
CA THR A 85 2.61 17.88 -4.73
C THR A 85 2.16 19.30 -4.38
N GLY A 86 3.07 20.15 -3.91
CA GLY A 86 2.71 21.50 -3.43
C GLY A 86 1.85 22.29 -4.41
N ASP A 87 2.17 22.17 -5.71
CA ASP A 87 1.53 22.95 -6.80
C ASP A 87 0.40 22.19 -7.50
N ARG A 88 0.31 20.87 -7.34
CA ARG A 88 -0.69 20.02 -8.02
C ARG A 88 -1.32 19.01 -7.07
N PRO A 89 -2.56 19.25 -6.64
CA PRO A 89 -3.26 18.37 -5.71
C PRO A 89 -3.55 16.97 -6.28
N ASN A 90 -3.54 16.81 -7.61
CA ASN A 90 -3.89 15.57 -8.31
C ASN A 90 -2.72 14.93 -9.07
N ALA A 91 -1.48 15.32 -8.77
CA ALA A 91 -0.28 14.86 -9.50
C ALA A 91 -0.20 13.33 -9.66
N GLY A 92 -0.55 12.56 -8.64
CA GLY A 92 -0.57 11.10 -8.70
C GLY A 92 -1.63 10.53 -9.64
N TYR A 93 -2.79 11.18 -9.74
CA TYR A 93 -3.86 10.78 -10.68
C TYR A 93 -3.50 11.10 -12.11
N ASP A 94 -2.89 12.27 -12.34
CA ASP A 94 -2.44 12.66 -13.67
C ASP A 94 -1.34 11.70 -14.15
N ALA A 95 -0.42 11.32 -13.27
CA ALA A 95 0.58 10.30 -13.56
C ALA A 95 -0.04 8.92 -13.87
N LEU A 96 -1.05 8.50 -13.10
CA LEU A 96 -1.78 7.25 -13.37
C LEU A 96 -2.39 7.25 -14.77
N ARG A 97 -3.04 8.34 -15.17
CA ARG A 97 -3.67 8.48 -16.49
C ARG A 97 -2.64 8.50 -17.61
N ALA A 98 -1.54 9.22 -17.42
CA ALA A 98 -0.49 9.33 -18.43
C ALA A 98 0.26 8.03 -18.67
N LEU A 99 0.41 7.19 -17.64
CA LEU A 99 1.14 5.92 -17.71
C LEU A 99 0.26 4.74 -18.12
N ALA A 100 -1.06 4.82 -17.95
CA ALA A 100 -1.98 3.75 -18.32
C ALA A 100 -2.30 3.79 -19.83
N ARG A 101 -2.00 2.71 -20.52
CA ARG A 101 -2.37 2.55 -21.94
C ARG A 101 -3.76 1.95 -22.04
N PRO A 102 -4.60 2.40 -22.99
CA PRO A 102 -5.91 1.83 -23.19
C PRO A 102 -5.80 0.41 -23.79
N ARG A 103 -5.74 -0.60 -22.94
CA ARG A 103 -5.66 -2.02 -23.35
C ARG A 103 -6.57 -2.88 -22.48
N LEU A 104 -7.47 -3.62 -23.12
CA LEU A 104 -8.25 -4.62 -22.41
C LEU A 104 -7.41 -5.89 -22.22
N PRO A 105 -7.46 -6.50 -21.04
CA PRO A 105 -6.78 -7.75 -20.80
C PRO A 105 -7.40 -8.87 -21.68
N THR A 106 -6.57 -9.61 -22.37
CA THR A 106 -6.99 -10.78 -23.17
C THR A 106 -7.17 -12.01 -22.30
N GLU A 107 -6.40 -12.10 -21.23
CA GLU A 107 -6.45 -13.20 -20.27
C GLU A 107 -6.82 -12.70 -18.87
N PRO A 108 -7.41 -13.56 -18.03
CA PRO A 108 -7.72 -13.19 -16.64
C PRO A 108 -6.45 -12.89 -15.84
N VAL A 109 -6.30 -11.68 -15.33
CA VAL A 109 -5.16 -11.24 -14.52
C VAL A 109 -5.56 -11.15 -13.07
N ARG A 110 -4.85 -11.85 -12.17
CA ARG A 110 -5.12 -11.82 -10.75
C ARG A 110 -4.14 -10.89 -10.02
N LEU A 111 -4.65 -9.79 -9.52
CA LEU A 111 -3.90 -8.88 -8.66
C LEU A 111 -3.95 -9.35 -7.21
N ARG A 112 -2.80 -9.43 -6.55
CA ARG A 112 -2.66 -9.84 -5.15
C ARG A 112 -1.96 -8.76 -4.34
N ILE A 113 -2.09 -8.84 -3.02
CA ILE A 113 -1.32 -7.98 -2.13
C ILE A 113 0.18 -8.32 -2.27
N HIS A 114 1.00 -7.28 -2.33
CA HIS A 114 2.44 -7.41 -2.50
C HIS A 114 3.10 -8.28 -1.42
N ALA A 115 3.94 -9.23 -1.84
CA ALA A 115 4.60 -10.20 -0.97
C ALA A 115 5.37 -9.55 0.19
N GLY A 116 6.04 -8.42 -0.05
CA GLY A 116 6.77 -7.68 0.98
C GLY A 116 5.87 -7.17 2.12
N LYS A 117 4.59 -6.83 1.86
CA LYS A 117 3.67 -6.47 2.93
C LYS A 117 3.29 -7.69 3.77
N ARG A 118 3.02 -8.81 3.10
CA ARG A 118 2.68 -10.07 3.77
C ARG A 118 3.79 -10.51 4.70
N TRP A 119 5.04 -10.48 4.21
CA TRP A 119 6.21 -10.80 5.00
C TRP A 119 6.38 -9.87 6.21
N ARG A 120 6.31 -8.55 6.00
CA ARG A 120 6.39 -7.58 7.11
C ARG A 120 5.31 -7.80 8.17
N THR A 121 4.07 -8.08 7.78
CA THR A 121 2.99 -8.39 8.73
C THR A 121 3.28 -9.67 9.50
N ALA A 122 3.77 -10.71 8.83
CA ALA A 122 4.15 -11.97 9.47
C ALA A 122 5.30 -11.78 10.47
N VAL A 123 6.38 -11.11 10.04
CA VAL A 123 7.54 -10.82 10.93
C VAL A 123 7.12 -9.98 12.14
N THR A 124 6.30 -8.94 11.94
CA THR A 124 5.81 -8.12 13.06
C THR A 124 4.97 -8.95 14.03
N ALA A 125 4.12 -9.85 13.53
CA ALA A 125 3.32 -10.73 14.37
C ALA A 125 4.20 -11.70 15.18
N VAL A 126 5.22 -12.29 14.54
CA VAL A 126 6.18 -13.18 15.22
C VAL A 126 6.97 -12.43 16.28
N LEU A 127 7.52 -11.24 15.97
CA LEU A 127 8.25 -10.43 16.94
C LEU A 127 7.40 -10.01 18.13
N MET A 128 6.16 -9.59 17.89
CA MET A 128 5.23 -9.28 18.98
C MET A 128 4.96 -10.50 19.86
N LEU A 129 4.67 -11.65 19.24
CA LEU A 129 4.41 -12.88 19.99
C LEU A 129 5.64 -13.29 20.81
N SER A 130 6.85 -13.22 20.24
CA SER A 130 8.10 -13.56 20.96
C SER A 130 8.35 -12.61 22.13
N ALA A 131 8.15 -11.31 21.96
CA ALA A 131 8.30 -10.33 23.04
C ALA A 131 7.30 -10.58 24.19
N TRP A 132 6.07 -10.90 23.85
CA TRP A 132 5.03 -11.21 24.83
C TRP A 132 5.29 -12.52 25.57
N LEU A 133 5.77 -13.56 24.86
CA LEU A 133 6.20 -14.82 25.49
C LEU A 133 7.37 -14.60 26.46
N ALA A 134 8.37 -13.81 26.05
CA ALA A 134 9.51 -13.49 26.91
C ALA A 134 9.07 -12.77 28.20
N VAL A 135 8.15 -11.79 28.10
CA VAL A 135 7.59 -11.11 29.28
C VAL A 135 6.82 -12.09 30.16
N GLY A 136 5.98 -12.98 29.56
CA GLY A 136 5.24 -13.99 30.32
C GLY A 136 6.16 -14.96 31.07
N ILE A 137 7.23 -15.43 30.43
CA ILE A 137 8.25 -16.29 31.06
C ILE A 137 8.96 -15.55 32.21
N PHE A 138 9.36 -14.30 32.00
CA PHE A 138 10.01 -13.48 33.02
C PHE A 138 9.12 -13.30 34.23
N MET A 139 7.86 -12.96 34.02
CA MET A 139 6.90 -12.81 35.10
C MET A 139 6.63 -14.12 35.83
N TYR A 140 6.57 -15.25 35.13
CA TYR A 140 6.44 -16.59 35.74
C TYR A 140 7.63 -16.93 36.65
N LEU A 141 8.86 -16.64 36.21
CA LEU A 141 10.07 -16.88 36.97
C LEU A 141 10.22 -16.00 38.21
N THR A 142 9.59 -14.80 38.21
CA THR A 142 9.64 -13.87 39.34
C THR A 142 8.52 -14.08 40.37
N ASP A 143 7.75 -15.15 40.25
CA ASP A 143 6.64 -15.57 41.15
C ASP A 143 5.54 -14.48 41.35
N GLN A 144 5.55 -13.43 40.56
CA GLN A 144 4.58 -12.33 40.62
C GLN A 144 3.25 -12.66 39.97
N LEU A 145 3.08 -13.88 39.42
CA LEU A 145 2.08 -14.12 38.42
C LEU A 145 1.00 -15.15 38.72
N ARG A 146 0.98 -15.77 39.89
CA ARG A 146 -0.05 -16.82 40.13
C ARG A 146 -1.48 -16.37 39.90
N ASN A 147 -1.80 -15.08 40.14
CA ASN A 147 -3.14 -14.51 39.97
C ASN A 147 -3.34 -13.80 38.63
N VAL A 148 -2.30 -13.62 37.82
CA VAL A 148 -2.35 -12.84 36.56
C VAL A 148 -2.15 -13.74 35.33
N LEU A 149 -1.73 -15.00 35.55
CA LEU A 149 -1.36 -15.94 34.47
C LEU A 149 -2.57 -16.21 33.54
N ASP A 150 -3.76 -16.38 34.09
CA ASP A 150 -4.97 -16.67 33.30
C ASP A 150 -5.36 -15.45 32.45
N ALA A 151 -5.33 -14.25 33.00
CA ALA A 151 -5.60 -13.02 32.26
C ALA A 151 -4.56 -12.81 31.15
N TRP A 152 -3.30 -13.12 31.44
CA TRP A 152 -2.19 -13.04 30.48
C TRP A 152 -2.35 -14.04 29.31
N LEU A 153 -2.69 -15.30 29.61
CA LEU A 153 -2.95 -16.34 28.61
C LEU A 153 -4.17 -15.98 27.74
N CYS A 154 -5.24 -15.47 28.35
CA CYS A 154 -6.40 -14.97 27.61
C CYS A 154 -6.02 -13.84 26.67
N PHE A 155 -5.24 -12.86 27.12
CA PHE A 155 -4.76 -11.75 26.30
C PHE A 155 -3.88 -12.22 25.14
N LEU A 156 -2.93 -13.14 25.39
CA LEU A 156 -2.10 -13.76 24.35
C LEU A 156 -2.96 -14.47 23.31
N THR A 157 -3.93 -15.25 23.76
CA THR A 157 -4.82 -15.98 22.85
C THR A 157 -5.59 -15.01 21.95
N VAL A 158 -6.16 -13.96 22.50
CA VAL A 158 -6.86 -12.90 21.73
C VAL A 158 -5.90 -12.23 20.72
N LEU A 159 -4.68 -11.92 21.15
CA LEU A 159 -3.66 -11.29 20.29
C LEU A 159 -3.26 -12.20 19.11
N VAL A 160 -3.05 -13.50 19.38
CA VAL A 160 -2.71 -14.50 18.35
C VAL A 160 -3.86 -14.68 17.37
N LEU A 161 -5.09 -14.81 17.86
CA LEU A 161 -6.29 -14.94 17.03
C LEU A 161 -6.50 -13.68 16.18
N TRP A 162 -6.32 -12.48 16.75
CA TRP A 162 -6.43 -11.21 16.05
C TRP A 162 -5.39 -11.08 14.93
N ASN A 163 -4.12 -11.39 15.21
CA ASN A 163 -3.06 -11.34 14.21
C ASN A 163 -3.24 -12.43 13.14
N GLY A 164 -3.62 -13.64 13.52
CA GLY A 164 -3.96 -14.72 12.59
C GLY A 164 -5.13 -14.37 11.67
N TRP A 165 -6.18 -13.79 12.22
CA TRP A 165 -7.33 -13.27 11.49
C TRP A 165 -6.91 -12.17 10.50
N ARG A 166 -6.13 -11.20 10.95
CA ARG A 166 -5.61 -10.11 10.11
C ARG A 166 -4.76 -10.63 8.96
N TRP A 167 -3.91 -11.61 9.24
CA TRP A 167 -3.07 -12.26 8.23
C TRP A 167 -3.90 -13.03 7.20
N MET A 168 -4.84 -13.88 7.62
CA MET A 168 -5.77 -14.58 6.72
C MET A 168 -6.59 -13.61 5.88
N ARG A 169 -7.02 -12.51 6.45
CA ARG A 169 -7.75 -11.46 5.77
C ARG A 169 -6.93 -10.86 4.61
N ASP A 170 -5.65 -10.59 4.84
CA ASP A 170 -4.77 -10.02 3.82
C ASP A 170 -4.46 -11.05 2.71
N PHE A 171 -4.42 -12.33 3.02
CA PHE A 171 -4.25 -13.39 2.02
C PHE A 171 -5.48 -13.56 1.10
N ARG A 172 -6.66 -13.35 1.60
CA ARG A 172 -7.90 -13.52 0.83
C ARG A 172 -8.20 -12.36 -0.11
N ARG A 173 -7.68 -11.18 0.18
CA ARG A 173 -7.87 -10.01 -0.68
C ARG A 173 -7.26 -10.24 -2.05
N GLY A 174 -8.00 -9.93 -3.09
CA GLY A 174 -7.52 -9.98 -4.45
C GLY A 174 -8.52 -9.40 -5.43
N ILE A 175 -8.00 -9.01 -6.57
CA ILE A 175 -8.80 -8.52 -7.69
C ILE A 175 -8.50 -9.45 -8.87
N LEU A 176 -9.53 -10.00 -9.47
CA LEU A 176 -9.45 -10.75 -10.72
C LEU A 176 -9.99 -9.86 -11.83
N ILE A 177 -9.13 -9.50 -12.74
CA ILE A 177 -9.45 -8.70 -13.92
C ILE A 177 -9.78 -9.70 -15.05
N THR A 178 -10.90 -9.49 -15.71
CA THR A 178 -11.35 -10.29 -16.86
C THR A 178 -11.69 -9.37 -18.03
N PRO A 179 -11.80 -9.86 -19.25
CA PRO A 179 -12.24 -9.04 -20.38
C PRO A 179 -13.60 -8.36 -20.17
N ASN A 180 -14.47 -8.96 -19.35
CA ASN A 180 -15.84 -8.50 -19.13
C ASN A 180 -16.00 -7.60 -17.88
N GLY A 181 -14.96 -7.46 -17.07
CA GLY A 181 -15.04 -6.66 -15.85
C GLY A 181 -14.06 -7.12 -14.76
N VAL A 182 -14.32 -6.69 -13.55
CA VAL A 182 -13.44 -6.87 -12.41
C VAL A 182 -14.17 -7.62 -11.29
N THR A 183 -13.63 -8.74 -10.86
CA THR A 183 -14.14 -9.46 -9.69
C THR A 183 -13.27 -9.15 -8.48
N VAL A 184 -13.87 -8.52 -7.48
CA VAL A 184 -13.20 -8.18 -6.23
C VAL A 184 -13.50 -9.23 -5.18
N THR A 185 -12.45 -9.79 -4.60
CA THR A 185 -12.54 -10.67 -3.42
C THR A 185 -12.17 -9.82 -2.20
N PRO A 186 -13.16 -9.39 -1.38
CA PRO A 186 -12.88 -8.60 -0.20
C PRO A 186 -12.21 -9.48 0.88
N ALA A 187 -11.66 -8.83 1.89
CA ALA A 187 -11.09 -9.54 3.04
C ALA A 187 -12.15 -10.31 3.83
N VAL A 188 -13.34 -9.72 3.93
CA VAL A 188 -14.52 -10.28 4.60
C VAL A 188 -15.73 -10.01 3.70
N GLY A 189 -16.61 -11.00 3.56
CA GLY A 189 -17.82 -10.88 2.77
C GLY A 189 -17.78 -11.64 1.43
N ARG A 190 -18.78 -11.38 0.60
CA ARG A 190 -18.97 -12.07 -0.68
C ARG A 190 -18.13 -11.41 -1.79
N LYS A 191 -17.72 -12.21 -2.77
CA LYS A 191 -17.12 -11.71 -4.02
C LYS A 191 -18.10 -10.76 -4.71
N ARG A 192 -17.58 -9.68 -5.24
CA ARG A 192 -18.34 -8.70 -6.01
C ARG A 192 -17.81 -8.65 -7.44
N GLN A 193 -18.71 -8.66 -8.39
CA GLN A 193 -18.38 -8.39 -9.79
C GLN A 193 -18.76 -6.94 -10.10
N LEU A 194 -17.83 -6.23 -10.72
CA LEU A 194 -18.00 -4.88 -11.22
C LEU A 194 -17.85 -4.93 -12.73
N SER A 195 -18.79 -4.36 -13.45
CA SER A 195 -18.61 -4.11 -14.88
C SER A 195 -17.51 -3.05 -15.08
N TRP A 196 -16.92 -2.99 -16.27
CA TRP A 196 -15.95 -1.94 -16.57
C TRP A 196 -16.55 -0.53 -16.47
N GLU A 197 -17.84 -0.38 -16.66
CA GLU A 197 -18.58 0.88 -16.54
C GLU A 197 -18.69 1.36 -15.09
N GLU A 198 -18.74 0.43 -14.16
CA GLU A 198 -18.76 0.71 -12.72
C GLU A 198 -17.35 0.93 -12.15
N CYS A 199 -16.31 0.51 -12.86
CA CYS A 199 -14.92 0.67 -12.42
C CYS A 199 -14.44 2.10 -12.62
N ARG A 200 -14.71 2.97 -11.64
CA ARG A 200 -14.19 4.35 -11.58
C ARG A 200 -13.23 4.48 -10.39
N LEU A 201 -12.13 5.18 -10.58
CA LEU A 201 -11.23 5.50 -9.48
C LEU A 201 -11.75 6.73 -8.75
N VAL A 202 -12.00 6.59 -7.47
CA VAL A 202 -12.46 7.68 -6.59
C VAL A 202 -11.40 7.92 -5.52
N PRO A 203 -10.97 9.18 -5.29
CA PRO A 203 -10.07 9.47 -4.18
C PRO A 203 -10.79 9.29 -2.84
N ASN A 204 -10.16 8.58 -1.92
CA ASN A 204 -10.62 8.54 -0.54
C ASN A 204 -10.23 9.83 0.21
N SER A 205 -10.60 9.93 1.50
CA SER A 205 -10.26 11.09 2.35
C SER A 205 -8.76 11.38 2.44
N ALA A 206 -7.90 10.39 2.21
CA ALA A 206 -6.44 10.53 2.16
C ALA A 206 -5.91 10.84 0.76
N GLY A 207 -6.77 10.95 -0.27
CA GLY A 207 -6.38 11.15 -1.66
C GLY A 207 -5.87 9.90 -2.36
N VAL A 208 -6.01 8.72 -1.76
CA VAL A 208 -5.59 7.43 -2.36
C VAL A 208 -6.71 6.91 -3.27
N PRO A 209 -6.40 6.42 -4.49
CA PRO A 209 -7.42 5.88 -5.37
C PRO A 209 -8.05 4.60 -4.82
N GLU A 210 -9.36 4.54 -4.87
CA GLU A 210 -10.16 3.38 -4.52
C GLU A 210 -11.14 3.05 -5.65
N LEU A 211 -11.51 1.79 -5.77
CA LEU A 211 -12.65 1.39 -6.59
C LEU A 211 -13.96 1.68 -5.83
N PRO A 212 -15.10 1.73 -6.53
CA PRO A 212 -16.41 1.89 -5.90
C PRO A 212 -16.61 0.95 -4.71
N HIS A 213 -17.43 1.36 -3.76
CA HIS A 213 -17.69 0.63 -2.51
C HIS A 213 -16.49 0.54 -1.55
N GLY A 214 -15.55 1.48 -1.62
CA GLY A 214 -14.42 1.57 -0.68
C GLY A 214 -13.37 0.46 -0.85
N ILE A 215 -13.21 -0.07 -2.06
CA ILE A 215 -12.23 -1.11 -2.35
C ILE A 215 -10.87 -0.44 -2.56
N SER A 216 -10.03 -0.49 -1.55
CA SER A 216 -8.70 0.09 -1.60
C SER A 216 -7.78 -0.69 -2.54
N LEU A 217 -7.11 0.05 -3.42
CA LEU A 217 -6.05 -0.47 -4.30
C LEU A 217 -4.68 -0.46 -3.63
N GLU A 218 -4.61 0.06 -2.40
CA GLU A 218 -3.35 0.19 -1.68
C GLU A 218 -2.67 -1.16 -1.51
N GLN A 219 -1.42 -1.21 -1.92
CA GLN A 219 -0.53 -2.35 -1.70
C GLN A 219 -0.83 -3.60 -2.55
N LEU A 220 -1.63 -3.47 -3.61
CA LEU A 220 -1.69 -4.50 -4.65
C LEU A 220 -0.34 -4.60 -5.38
N ASP A 221 -0.02 -5.79 -5.89
CA ASP A 221 1.25 -6.05 -6.56
C ASP A 221 1.44 -5.15 -7.78
N ASN A 222 0.47 -5.12 -8.66
CA ASN A 222 0.50 -4.35 -9.89
C ASN A 222 -0.91 -3.96 -10.30
N ILE A 223 -1.20 -2.68 -10.29
CA ILE A 223 -2.53 -2.16 -10.68
C ILE A 223 -2.60 -1.76 -12.17
N LEU A 224 -1.48 -1.84 -12.91
CA LEU A 224 -1.43 -1.40 -14.31
C LEU A 224 -2.50 -2.07 -15.18
N PRO A 225 -2.73 -3.41 -15.15
CA PRO A 225 -3.76 -4.04 -15.97
C PRO A 225 -5.18 -3.56 -15.67
N LEU A 226 -5.45 -3.17 -14.41
CA LEU A 226 -6.73 -2.59 -14.01
C LEU A 226 -6.92 -1.21 -14.63
N LEU A 227 -5.89 -0.37 -14.56
CA LEU A 227 -5.92 0.98 -15.13
C LEU A 227 -6.05 0.96 -16.65
N GLU A 228 -5.31 0.09 -17.30
CA GLU A 228 -5.38 -0.09 -18.76
C GLU A 228 -6.79 -0.48 -19.21
N GLY A 229 -7.44 -1.38 -18.47
CA GLY A 229 -8.83 -1.79 -18.73
C GLY A 229 -9.82 -0.63 -18.54
N ILE A 230 -9.67 0.16 -17.47
CA ILE A 230 -10.50 1.36 -17.21
C ILE A 230 -10.30 2.37 -18.33
N CYS A 231 -9.06 2.67 -18.73
CA CYS A 231 -8.75 3.61 -19.81
C CYS A 231 -9.28 3.13 -21.15
N ALA A 232 -9.14 1.83 -21.47
CA ALA A 232 -9.65 1.26 -22.72
C ALA A 232 -11.17 1.37 -22.86
N ARG A 233 -11.89 1.26 -21.76
CA ARG A 233 -13.35 1.40 -21.77
C ARG A 233 -13.78 2.87 -21.89
N ASN A 234 -13.13 3.75 -21.13
CA ASN A 234 -13.40 5.17 -21.18
C ASN A 234 -13.13 5.74 -22.60
N SER A 235 -12.05 5.34 -23.26
CA SER A 235 -11.78 5.75 -24.64
C SER A 235 -12.82 5.27 -25.66
N ARG A 236 -13.52 4.16 -25.39
CA ARG A 236 -14.63 3.67 -26.23
C ARG A 236 -15.99 4.30 -25.89
N GLY A 237 -16.19 4.75 -24.64
CA GLY A 237 -17.44 5.37 -24.15
C GLY A 237 -17.46 6.88 -24.19
N GLU A 238 -16.31 7.51 -24.21
CA GLU A 238 -16.12 8.97 -24.21
C GLU A 238 -15.57 9.48 -25.54
N ALA A 239 -16.31 9.28 -26.60
CA ALA A 239 -16.51 10.36 -27.56
C ALA A 239 -17.37 11.50 -26.95
N GLY A 240 -17.59 11.49 -25.65
CA GLY A 240 -18.38 12.48 -24.96
C GLY A 240 -18.42 12.34 -23.45
N LYS A 241 -17.66 13.18 -22.76
CA LYS A 241 -17.63 13.55 -21.35
C LYS A 241 -16.52 12.90 -20.53
N ILE A 242 -15.42 13.62 -20.47
CA ILE A 242 -14.56 13.72 -19.29
C ILE A 242 -15.13 14.77 -18.36
#